data_2c160a531806ee8a98cd5be7e10afdf4
#
_entry.id   2c160a531806ee8a98cd5be7e10afdf4
#
_cell.length_a   1.000
_cell.length_b   1.000
_cell.length_c   1.000
_cell.angle_alpha   90.00
_cell.angle_beta   90.00
_cell.angle_gamma   90.00
#
_symmetry.space_group_name_H-M   'P 1'
#
loop_
_entity.id
_entity.type
_entity.pdbx_description
1 polymer ?
#
loop_
_entity_poly.entity_id
_entity_poly.type
_entity_poly.pdbx_seq_one_letter_code
_entity_poly.pdbx_strand_id
1 'polypeptide(L)'
;MSADPTGRVRRDVGPRQITFPVHPWRVNRQSPGAGRFRTMNSETVNVDNFARAETHRMFAALQTRGATNELVHVRAPESLDEQPVIRQNRDTLYSSAIVDISSGAALTLPDSRGRYMSVMVVNEDHYINRILHEPGTHELSVADYDTDYVLIAARTLVDPNDPADIAAANALQDEIQLKANSDRAFVAADFDKASLDSTRSALLELARGLPRYDRAFGRKEDVDPVRHLLGTAAGWGGLPEQEAFYLNVEPGLPIGNYELRIGEVPVDAFWSISVYNAAGYFEQVGDAEVSLNSVTAQRDNDGSITVRFGTAAGPNTLGVMDGWNYIVRLYRPHPVVLDGTWTFPSLGK
;
A
#
# COMPACT_ATOMS: atom_id res chain seq x y z
N MET A 1 37.12 -39.15 -11.54
CA MET A 1 37.63 -37.94 -12.19
C MET A 1 37.01 -37.91 -13.59
N SER A 2 35.96 -37.14 -13.75
CA SER A 2 35.38 -36.80 -15.03
C SER A 2 34.85 -35.36 -14.89
N ALA A 3 35.52 -34.44 -15.56
CA ALA A 3 35.20 -33.02 -15.55
C ALA A 3 34.10 -32.72 -16.56
N ASP A 4 33.07 -32.00 -16.15
CA ASP A 4 32.06 -31.43 -17.02
C ASP A 4 32.59 -30.13 -17.66
N PRO A 5 32.52 -29.98 -19.02
CA PRO A 5 33.16 -28.89 -19.75
C PRO A 5 32.30 -27.63 -19.93
N THR A 6 31.25 -27.41 -19.13
CA THR A 6 30.45 -26.18 -19.23
C THR A 6 30.54 -25.34 -17.97
N GLY A 7 31.59 -24.52 -17.86
CA GLY A 7 31.81 -23.61 -16.75
C GLY A 7 30.74 -22.52 -16.61
N ARG A 8 29.53 -22.89 -16.19
CA ARG A 8 28.51 -21.97 -15.71
C ARG A 8 28.50 -21.92 -14.18
N VAL A 9 29.12 -20.89 -13.64
CA VAL A 9 28.94 -20.49 -12.26
C VAL A 9 27.47 -20.14 -12.08
N ARG A 10 26.70 -21.02 -11.43
CA ARG A 10 25.39 -20.68 -10.91
C ARG A 10 25.59 -19.61 -9.84
N ARG A 11 25.26 -18.37 -10.15
CA ARG A 11 25.06 -17.36 -9.10
C ARG A 11 23.79 -17.76 -8.36
N ASP A 12 23.97 -18.12 -7.12
CA ASP A 12 22.90 -18.36 -6.15
C ASP A 12 22.21 -17.00 -5.91
N VAL A 13 21.11 -16.77 -6.62
CA VAL A 13 20.25 -15.59 -6.40
C VAL A 13 19.33 -15.99 -5.25
N GLY A 14 19.77 -15.71 -4.02
CA GLY A 14 18.94 -15.89 -2.84
C GLY A 14 17.58 -15.20 -2.99
N PRO A 15 16.53 -15.69 -2.32
CA PRO A 15 15.18 -15.17 -2.44
C PRO A 15 15.15 -13.69 -2.07
N ARG A 16 14.75 -12.85 -3.04
CA ARG A 16 14.60 -11.41 -2.85
C ARG A 16 13.44 -11.14 -1.91
N GLN A 17 13.65 -10.29 -0.94
CA GLN A 17 12.63 -9.85 0.00
C GLN A 17 11.43 -9.27 -0.75
N ILE A 18 10.25 -9.86 -0.57
CA ILE A 18 8.99 -9.28 -0.98
C ILE A 18 8.64 -8.23 0.07
N THR A 19 8.99 -6.97 -0.21
CA THR A 19 8.51 -5.85 0.57
C THR A 19 7.23 -5.33 -0.09
N PHE A 20 6.13 -5.34 0.67
CA PHE A 20 4.90 -4.67 0.25
C PHE A 20 5.14 -3.17 0.11
N PRO A 21 4.39 -2.48 -0.74
CA PRO A 21 4.44 -1.03 -0.80
C PRO A 21 4.08 -0.49 0.58
N VAL A 22 5.10 -0.17 1.36
CA VAL A 22 4.90 0.65 2.54
C VAL A 22 4.42 1.99 2.00
N HIS A 23 3.17 2.34 2.31
CA HIS A 23 2.56 3.61 1.97
C HIS A 23 3.49 4.81 2.21
N PRO A 24 3.23 6.00 1.61
CA PRO A 24 4.13 7.16 1.58
C PRO A 24 4.50 7.76 2.94
N TRP A 25 4.51 6.96 3.98
CA TRP A 25 4.80 7.38 5.34
C TRP A 25 6.29 7.27 5.64
N ARG A 26 7.07 8.19 5.06
CA ARG A 26 8.51 8.29 5.35
C ARG A 26 8.75 8.77 6.77
N VAL A 27 9.40 7.97 7.58
CA VAL A 27 10.10 8.47 8.77
C VAL A 27 11.43 9.05 8.33
N ASN A 28 11.52 10.38 8.26
CA ASN A 28 12.77 11.06 7.91
C ASN A 28 13.87 10.76 8.94
N ARG A 29 15.00 10.20 8.50
CA ARG A 29 16.10 9.75 9.38
C ARG A 29 17.02 10.88 9.86
N GLN A 30 16.66 12.16 9.77
CA GLN A 30 17.52 13.24 10.19
C GLN A 30 16.83 14.23 11.12
N SER A 31 16.98 14.00 12.41
CA SER A 31 17.00 15.08 13.41
C SER A 31 18.33 15.01 14.14
N PRO A 32 19.19 16.04 14.04
CA PRO A 32 20.43 16.09 14.83
C PRO A 32 20.12 16.51 16.26
N GLY A 33 20.52 15.69 17.21
CA GLY A 33 20.89 16.12 18.54
C GLY A 33 19.74 16.44 19.51
N ALA A 34 19.04 15.45 20.00
CA ALA A 34 18.48 15.50 21.34
C ALA A 34 19.32 14.61 22.23
N GLY A 35 19.92 15.20 23.26
CA GLY A 35 20.74 14.50 24.25
C GLY A 35 19.96 13.32 24.83
N ARG A 36 20.72 12.23 25.09
CA ARG A 36 20.22 11.03 25.76
C ARG A 36 19.76 11.39 27.19
N PHE A 37 18.49 11.78 27.32
CA PHE A 37 17.76 11.51 28.56
C PHE A 37 17.16 10.12 28.39
N ARG A 38 17.84 9.10 28.89
CA ARG A 38 17.31 7.77 29.07
C ARG A 38 16.23 7.90 30.15
N THR A 39 14.96 8.03 29.73
CA THR A 39 13.81 7.89 30.63
C THR A 39 13.83 6.46 31.13
N MET A 40 13.86 6.28 32.45
CA MET A 40 14.10 4.99 33.11
C MET A 40 12.91 4.04 33.06
N ASN A 41 11.99 4.13 32.09
CA ASN A 41 10.78 3.30 32.01
C ASN A 41 10.22 3.08 30.59
N SER A 42 11.07 3.08 29.54
CA SER A 42 10.54 2.70 28.23
C SER A 42 10.15 1.20 28.21
N GLU A 43 8.99 0.89 27.68
CA GLU A 43 8.47 -0.48 27.62
C GLU A 43 9.24 -1.30 26.56
N THR A 44 9.77 -2.45 26.97
CA THR A 44 10.46 -3.37 26.05
C THR A 44 9.45 -3.98 25.07
N VAL A 45 9.75 -3.91 23.78
CA VAL A 45 8.92 -4.48 22.72
C VAL A 45 9.27 -5.95 22.47
N ASN A 46 8.23 -6.77 22.40
CA ASN A 46 8.29 -8.17 22.05
C ASN A 46 7.05 -8.56 21.20
N VAL A 47 6.81 -9.84 20.96
CA VAL A 47 5.69 -10.30 20.11
C VAL A 47 4.32 -9.93 20.65
N ASP A 48 4.17 -9.72 21.96
CA ASP A 48 2.86 -9.44 22.58
C ASP A 48 2.39 -7.99 22.37
N ASN A 49 3.34 -7.05 22.23
CA ASN A 49 3.04 -5.62 22.08
C ASN A 49 3.59 -4.99 20.79
N PHE A 50 4.21 -5.79 19.90
CA PHE A 50 4.83 -5.29 18.68
C PHE A 50 3.84 -4.55 17.76
N ALA A 51 2.64 -5.10 17.53
CA ALA A 51 1.66 -4.48 16.63
C ALA A 51 1.26 -3.08 17.15
N ARG A 52 1.04 -2.95 18.46
CA ARG A 52 0.75 -1.67 19.12
C ARG A 52 1.93 -0.72 19.03
N ALA A 53 3.13 -1.17 19.34
CA ALA A 53 4.34 -0.34 19.32
C ALA A 53 4.64 0.18 17.91
N GLU A 54 4.51 -0.67 16.89
CA GLU A 54 4.71 -0.29 15.50
C GLU A 54 3.64 0.71 15.04
N THR A 55 2.38 0.49 15.43
CA THR A 55 1.28 1.40 15.11
C THR A 55 1.47 2.76 15.77
N HIS A 56 1.86 2.81 17.05
CA HIS A 56 2.19 4.07 17.72
C HIS A 56 3.33 4.82 17.03
N ARG A 57 4.36 4.10 16.57
CA ARG A 57 5.44 4.68 15.77
C ARG A 57 4.92 5.29 14.47
N MET A 58 4.00 4.60 13.79
CA MET A 58 3.39 5.08 12.54
C MET A 58 2.47 6.28 12.79
N PHE A 59 1.62 6.23 13.82
CA PHE A 59 0.76 7.35 14.20
C PHE A 59 1.58 8.60 14.55
N ALA A 60 2.63 8.45 15.35
CA ALA A 60 3.52 9.56 15.67
C ALA A 60 4.20 10.16 14.43
N ALA A 61 4.60 9.32 13.47
CA ALA A 61 5.18 9.79 12.21
C ALA A 61 4.16 10.56 11.35
N LEU A 62 2.90 10.12 11.32
CA LEU A 62 1.81 10.81 10.63
C LEU A 62 1.49 12.15 11.26
N GLN A 63 1.47 12.22 12.58
CA GLN A 63 1.19 13.43 13.33
C GLN A 63 2.23 14.54 13.12
N THR A 64 3.42 14.22 12.58
CA THR A 64 4.38 15.26 12.17
C THR A 64 3.92 16.07 10.95
N ARG A 65 2.91 15.60 10.21
CA ARG A 65 2.37 16.22 9.00
C ARG A 65 1.07 17.00 9.23
N GLY A 66 0.38 16.73 10.30
CA GLY A 66 -0.87 17.37 10.66
C GLY A 66 -1.23 17.08 12.11
N ALA A 67 -2.09 17.89 12.71
CA ALA A 67 -2.54 17.70 14.07
C ALA A 67 -3.46 16.47 14.21
N THR A 68 -3.64 15.97 15.43
CA THR A 68 -4.71 15.02 15.74
C THR A 68 -6.06 15.64 15.35
N ASN A 69 -6.97 14.82 14.82
CA ASN A 69 -8.30 15.22 14.33
C ASN A 69 -8.28 16.15 13.10
N GLU A 70 -7.15 16.25 12.40
CA GLU A 70 -7.03 17.05 11.19
C GLU A 70 -6.72 16.14 9.98
N LEU A 71 -7.47 16.34 8.87
CA LEU A 71 -7.22 15.65 7.62
C LEU A 71 -6.04 16.28 6.88
N VAL A 72 -5.06 15.46 6.55
CA VAL A 72 -3.94 15.82 5.71
C VAL A 72 -4.08 15.12 4.36
N HIS A 73 -4.02 15.87 3.27
CA HIS A 73 -4.20 15.37 1.93
C HIS A 73 -2.89 15.39 1.14
N VAL A 74 -2.57 14.28 0.49
CA VAL A 74 -1.54 14.22 -0.57
C VAL A 74 -2.23 14.63 -1.86
N ARG A 75 -1.79 15.74 -2.45
CA ARG A 75 -2.49 16.43 -3.54
C ARG A 75 -1.98 16.09 -4.93
N ALA A 76 -0.89 15.38 -5.03
CA ALA A 76 -0.30 14.96 -6.29
C ALA A 76 0.29 13.56 -6.16
N PRO A 77 0.37 12.80 -7.24
CA PRO A 77 1.14 11.56 -7.26
C PRO A 77 2.60 11.83 -6.89
N GLU A 78 3.22 10.89 -6.17
CA GLU A 78 4.64 10.99 -5.81
C GLU A 78 5.51 11.15 -7.07
N SER A 79 6.54 11.98 -6.96
CA SER A 79 7.52 12.17 -8.03
C SER A 79 8.26 10.86 -8.34
N LEU A 80 8.58 10.64 -9.61
CA LEU A 80 9.43 9.52 -10.01
C LEU A 80 10.89 9.72 -9.58
N ASP A 81 11.30 10.96 -9.32
CA ASP A 81 12.66 11.30 -8.86
C ASP A 81 12.84 11.10 -7.35
N GLU A 82 11.76 11.17 -6.58
CA GLU A 82 11.77 11.06 -5.12
C GLU A 82 10.86 9.92 -4.66
N GLN A 83 11.33 8.69 -4.78
CA GLN A 83 10.59 7.51 -4.41
C GLN A 83 11.00 7.02 -3.01
N PRO A 84 10.23 7.32 -1.95
CA PRO A 84 10.61 7.00 -0.58
C PRO A 84 10.60 5.51 -0.27
N VAL A 85 9.87 4.71 -1.07
CA VAL A 85 9.70 3.28 -0.88
C VAL A 85 9.67 2.56 -2.23
N ILE A 86 10.06 1.28 -2.22
CA ILE A 86 9.94 0.42 -3.39
C ILE A 86 8.46 0.07 -3.67
N ARG A 87 8.15 -0.25 -4.93
CA ARG A 87 6.83 -0.73 -5.38
C ARG A 87 5.68 0.20 -5.02
N GLN A 88 5.95 1.49 -5.09
CA GLN A 88 5.02 2.56 -4.78
C GLN A 88 3.75 2.48 -5.64
N ASN A 89 2.64 2.95 -5.08
CA ASN A 89 1.36 3.04 -5.78
C ASN A 89 1.17 4.46 -6.33
N ARG A 90 0.71 4.58 -7.57
CA ARG A 90 0.34 5.83 -8.22
C ARG A 90 -1.14 5.88 -8.62
N ASP A 91 -1.92 4.82 -8.30
CA ASP A 91 -3.33 4.74 -8.68
C ASP A 91 -4.22 5.68 -7.86
N THR A 92 -3.81 6.04 -6.64
CA THR A 92 -4.66 6.81 -5.71
C THR A 92 -3.90 7.91 -5.00
N LEU A 93 -4.57 9.04 -4.76
CA LEU A 93 -4.16 10.05 -3.80
C LEU A 93 -4.64 9.67 -2.40
N TYR A 94 -3.89 10.06 -1.39
CA TYR A 94 -4.16 9.71 0.00
C TYR A 94 -4.63 10.91 0.81
N SER A 95 -5.60 10.66 1.71
CA SER A 95 -5.96 11.58 2.78
C SER A 95 -5.92 10.83 4.10
N SER A 96 -5.39 11.42 5.16
CA SER A 96 -5.24 10.72 6.44
C SER A 96 -5.42 11.63 7.63
N ALA A 97 -5.86 11.05 8.74
CA ALA A 97 -5.93 11.70 10.04
C ALA A 97 -5.75 10.68 11.16
N ILE A 98 -5.03 11.06 12.22
CA ILE A 98 -5.13 10.38 13.51
C ILE A 98 -6.31 11.02 14.24
N VAL A 99 -7.27 10.22 14.67
CA VAL A 99 -8.52 10.69 15.26
C VAL A 99 -8.67 10.18 16.67
N ASP A 100 -8.91 11.10 17.61
CA ASP A 100 -9.34 10.76 18.97
C ASP A 100 -10.84 10.46 18.96
N ILE A 101 -11.19 9.21 19.18
CA ILE A 101 -12.56 8.71 19.22
C ILE A 101 -13.06 8.43 20.63
N SER A 102 -12.28 8.79 21.67
CA SER A 102 -12.64 8.54 23.08
C SER A 102 -13.97 9.19 23.50
N SER A 103 -14.34 10.29 22.86
CA SER A 103 -15.63 10.97 23.02
C SER A 103 -16.52 10.87 21.77
N GLY A 104 -16.16 9.97 20.84
CA GLY A 104 -16.80 9.81 19.54
C GLY A 104 -16.30 10.80 18.50
N ALA A 105 -16.40 10.41 17.24
CA ALA A 105 -16.14 11.26 16.08
C ALA A 105 -17.06 10.87 14.93
N ALA A 106 -17.18 11.74 13.92
CA ALA A 106 -17.94 11.49 12.72
C ALA A 106 -17.07 11.79 11.49
N LEU A 107 -17.03 10.85 10.56
CA LEU A 107 -16.43 11.00 9.25
C LEU A 107 -17.53 11.06 8.20
N THR A 108 -17.60 12.16 7.45
CA THR A 108 -18.55 12.29 6.33
C THR A 108 -17.81 12.13 5.00
N LEU A 109 -18.24 11.16 4.22
CA LEU A 109 -17.73 10.91 2.88
C LEU A 109 -18.66 11.52 1.83
N PRO A 110 -18.12 12.18 0.80
CA PRO A 110 -18.91 12.68 -0.31
C PRO A 110 -19.40 11.54 -1.21
N ASP A 111 -20.36 11.85 -2.08
CA ASP A 111 -20.62 11.00 -3.26
C ASP A 111 -19.39 11.05 -4.17
N SER A 112 -18.78 9.91 -4.41
CA SER A 112 -17.58 9.81 -5.24
C SER A 112 -17.87 9.98 -6.74
N ARG A 113 -19.14 10.09 -7.15
CA ARG A 113 -19.57 10.28 -8.55
C ARG A 113 -19.01 9.21 -9.48
N GLY A 114 -18.94 7.97 -8.97
CA GLY A 114 -18.41 6.81 -9.70
C GLY A 114 -16.87 6.67 -9.68
N ARG A 115 -16.14 7.60 -9.06
CA ARG A 115 -14.70 7.45 -8.82
C ARG A 115 -14.47 6.50 -7.66
N TYR A 116 -13.54 5.57 -7.78
CA TYR A 116 -13.18 4.73 -6.64
C TYR A 116 -12.66 5.59 -5.48
N MET A 117 -13.30 5.40 -4.34
CA MET A 117 -12.87 5.93 -3.05
C MET A 117 -13.02 4.84 -2.00
N SER A 118 -12.03 4.69 -1.15
CA SER A 118 -12.10 3.83 0.03
C SER A 118 -11.48 4.50 1.22
N VAL A 119 -12.04 4.28 2.40
CA VAL A 119 -11.47 4.78 3.65
C VAL A 119 -11.26 3.63 4.61
N MET A 120 -10.00 3.31 4.84
CA MET A 120 -9.57 2.34 5.83
C MET A 120 -9.51 3.00 7.20
N VAL A 121 -10.14 2.37 8.19
CA VAL A 121 -10.06 2.80 9.60
C VAL A 121 -9.29 1.74 10.38
N VAL A 122 -8.14 2.14 10.94
CA VAL A 122 -7.19 1.25 11.62
C VAL A 122 -7.09 1.65 13.08
N ASN A 123 -7.23 0.71 13.99
CA ASN A 123 -7.07 0.94 15.42
C ASN A 123 -5.60 0.90 15.86
N GLU A 124 -5.32 1.19 17.14
CA GLU A 124 -3.95 1.24 17.67
C GLU A 124 -3.26 -0.14 17.69
N ASP A 125 -3.98 -1.26 17.54
CA ASP A 125 -3.43 -2.62 17.44
C ASP A 125 -3.24 -3.09 16.01
N HIS A 126 -3.34 -2.18 15.03
CA HIS A 126 -3.26 -2.46 13.59
C HIS A 126 -4.39 -3.32 13.03
N TYR A 127 -5.51 -3.47 13.77
CA TYR A 127 -6.70 -4.08 13.18
C TYR A 127 -7.44 -3.07 12.30
N ILE A 128 -7.90 -3.54 11.14
CA ILE A 128 -8.70 -2.77 10.20
C ILE A 128 -10.15 -3.14 10.46
N ASN A 129 -10.81 -2.39 11.34
CA ASN A 129 -12.16 -2.70 11.79
C ASN A 129 -13.19 -2.43 10.70
N ARG A 130 -12.97 -1.38 9.86
CA ARG A 130 -13.88 -1.02 8.77
C ARG A 130 -13.12 -0.48 7.57
N ILE A 131 -13.69 -0.75 6.40
CA ILE A 131 -13.36 -0.03 5.16
C ILE A 131 -14.68 0.53 4.62
N LEU A 132 -14.70 1.84 4.40
CA LEU A 132 -15.87 2.60 4.01
C LEU A 132 -15.75 2.94 2.52
N HIS A 133 -16.82 2.69 1.77
CA HIS A 133 -16.95 3.05 0.36
C HIS A 133 -18.14 3.95 0.10
N GLU A 134 -19.17 3.82 0.94
CA GLU A 134 -20.44 4.50 0.73
C GLU A 134 -20.40 5.95 1.21
N PRO A 135 -21.03 6.89 0.47
CA PRO A 135 -21.17 8.26 0.92
C PRO A 135 -22.04 8.36 2.17
N GLY A 136 -21.88 9.46 2.90
CA GLY A 136 -22.66 9.72 4.11
C GLY A 136 -21.80 9.83 5.35
N THR A 137 -22.44 9.98 6.49
CA THR A 137 -21.78 10.15 7.79
C THR A 137 -21.64 8.82 8.49
N HIS A 138 -20.40 8.49 8.87
CA HIS A 138 -20.01 7.29 9.59
C HIS A 138 -19.54 7.68 10.97
N GLU A 139 -20.24 7.19 11.99
CA GLU A 139 -19.86 7.39 13.39
C GLU A 139 -18.66 6.50 13.73
N LEU A 140 -17.74 7.06 14.53
CA LEU A 140 -16.54 6.39 15.01
C LEU A 140 -16.58 6.41 16.55
N SER A 141 -16.53 5.23 17.17
CA SER A 141 -16.60 5.07 18.62
C SER A 141 -15.62 4.03 19.13
N VAL A 142 -15.21 4.16 20.39
CA VAL A 142 -14.34 3.15 21.04
C VAL A 142 -15.00 1.77 21.03
N ALA A 143 -16.35 1.71 21.11
CA ALA A 143 -17.06 0.42 21.07
C ALA A 143 -16.90 -0.34 19.73
N ASP A 144 -16.65 0.37 18.63
CA ASP A 144 -16.46 -0.21 17.31
C ASP A 144 -14.99 -0.51 16.98
N TYR A 145 -14.06 0.15 17.69
CA TYR A 145 -12.63 0.11 17.33
C TYR A 145 -11.70 -0.34 18.45
N ASP A 146 -12.19 -0.60 19.66
CA ASP A 146 -11.47 -1.11 20.84
C ASP A 146 -10.33 -0.20 21.36
N THR A 147 -10.06 0.95 20.73
CA THR A 147 -8.99 1.87 21.13
C THR A 147 -9.45 3.32 21.10
N ASP A 148 -8.75 4.19 21.83
CA ASP A 148 -9.09 5.61 21.93
C ASP A 148 -8.75 6.40 20.65
N TYR A 149 -7.77 5.93 19.90
CA TYR A 149 -7.33 6.55 18.65
C TYR A 149 -7.44 5.59 17.48
N VAL A 150 -7.76 6.13 16.32
CA VAL A 150 -7.73 5.42 15.04
C VAL A 150 -7.01 6.25 13.99
N LEU A 151 -6.42 5.56 13.00
CA LEU A 151 -6.04 6.18 11.75
C LEU A 151 -7.20 6.07 10.76
N ILE A 152 -7.56 7.18 10.15
CA ILE A 152 -8.33 7.23 8.91
C ILE A 152 -7.34 7.35 7.74
N ALA A 153 -7.44 6.45 6.75
CA ALA A 153 -6.64 6.48 5.54
C ALA A 153 -7.53 6.33 4.32
N ALA A 154 -7.86 7.45 3.69
CA ALA A 154 -8.66 7.50 2.48
C ALA A 154 -7.76 7.34 1.24
N ARG A 155 -8.27 6.64 0.23
CA ARG A 155 -7.69 6.48 -1.11
C ARG A 155 -8.69 6.98 -2.13
N THR A 156 -8.27 7.90 -2.99
CA THR A 156 -9.08 8.46 -4.08
C THR A 156 -8.38 8.15 -5.40
N LEU A 157 -9.02 7.40 -6.28
CA LEU A 157 -8.48 7.06 -7.61
C LEU A 157 -8.11 8.32 -8.37
N VAL A 158 -7.00 8.28 -9.08
CA VAL A 158 -6.51 9.37 -9.90
C VAL A 158 -5.83 8.85 -11.17
N ASP A 159 -5.97 9.57 -12.28
CA ASP A 159 -5.04 9.48 -13.39
C ASP A 159 -3.80 10.32 -13.06
N PRO A 160 -2.65 9.69 -12.77
CA PRO A 160 -1.46 10.43 -12.34
C PRO A 160 -0.83 11.28 -13.44
N ASN A 161 -1.30 11.15 -14.68
CA ASN A 161 -0.77 11.83 -15.86
C ASN A 161 -1.71 12.93 -16.38
N ASP A 162 -2.94 13.03 -15.84
CA ASP A 162 -3.91 14.07 -16.21
C ASP A 162 -4.05 15.12 -15.10
N PRO A 163 -3.54 16.36 -15.30
CA PRO A 163 -3.70 17.44 -14.33
C PRO A 163 -5.17 17.80 -14.04
N ALA A 164 -6.08 17.61 -14.99
CA ALA A 164 -7.51 17.87 -14.78
C ALA A 164 -8.14 16.80 -13.88
N ASP A 165 -7.74 15.54 -14.03
CA ASP A 165 -8.19 14.46 -13.15
C ASP A 165 -7.60 14.58 -11.75
N ILE A 166 -6.32 14.99 -11.62
CA ILE A 166 -5.71 15.31 -10.32
C ILE A 166 -6.49 16.41 -9.61
N ALA A 167 -6.87 17.48 -10.33
CA ALA A 167 -7.68 18.56 -9.75
C ALA A 167 -9.08 18.07 -9.32
N ALA A 168 -9.72 17.19 -10.10
CA ALA A 168 -11.00 16.59 -9.75
C ALA A 168 -10.89 15.67 -8.52
N ALA A 169 -9.83 14.88 -8.42
CA ALA A 169 -9.55 14.05 -7.24
C ALA A 169 -9.30 14.90 -5.99
N ASN A 170 -8.57 16.00 -6.12
CA ASN A 170 -8.35 16.95 -5.04
C ASN A 170 -9.65 17.64 -4.57
N ALA A 171 -10.52 18.02 -5.49
CA ALA A 171 -11.83 18.58 -5.14
C ALA A 171 -12.68 17.57 -4.35
N LEU A 172 -12.62 16.29 -4.71
CA LEU A 172 -13.30 15.24 -3.96
C LEU A 172 -12.67 15.00 -2.57
N GLN A 173 -11.34 15.11 -2.44
CA GLN A 173 -10.67 15.07 -1.13
C GLN A 173 -11.14 16.22 -0.22
N ASP A 174 -11.35 17.43 -0.77
CA ASP A 174 -11.82 18.61 -0.02
C ASP A 174 -13.24 18.44 0.53
N GLU A 175 -14.05 17.56 -0.07
CA GLU A 175 -15.41 17.26 0.40
C GLU A 175 -15.42 16.27 1.59
N ILE A 176 -14.30 15.59 1.91
CA ILE A 176 -14.23 14.71 3.09
C ILE A 176 -14.23 15.57 4.35
N GLN A 177 -15.15 15.28 5.29
CA GLN A 177 -15.27 16.03 6.52
C GLN A 177 -15.02 15.12 7.72
N LEU A 178 -14.23 15.61 8.65
CA LEU A 178 -13.96 14.96 9.94
C LEU A 178 -14.38 15.88 11.09
N LYS A 179 -15.16 15.36 12.01
CA LYS A 179 -15.55 16.05 13.24
C LYS A 179 -15.31 15.12 14.42
N ALA A 180 -14.31 15.43 15.24
CA ALA A 180 -14.09 14.76 16.53
C ALA A 180 -14.75 15.55 17.67
N ASN A 181 -15.20 14.85 18.72
CA ASN A 181 -15.78 15.45 19.90
C ASN A 181 -14.74 15.68 21.03
N SER A 182 -13.47 15.42 20.74
CA SER A 182 -12.32 15.63 21.61
C SER A 182 -11.23 16.39 20.84
N ASP A 183 -10.40 17.15 21.54
CA ASP A 183 -9.22 17.85 21.02
C ASP A 183 -7.91 17.27 21.56
N ARG A 184 -7.98 16.08 22.17
CA ARG A 184 -6.86 15.41 22.81
C ARG A 184 -5.85 14.95 21.75
N ALA A 185 -4.61 15.45 21.86
CA ALA A 185 -3.54 15.03 20.95
C ALA A 185 -3.13 13.56 21.20
N PHE A 186 -2.82 12.84 20.12
CA PHE A 186 -2.23 11.51 20.25
C PHE A 186 -0.83 11.62 20.84
N VAL A 187 -0.58 10.84 21.89
CA VAL A 187 0.74 10.71 22.51
C VAL A 187 1.15 9.24 22.43
N ALA A 188 2.17 8.95 21.63
CA ALA A 188 2.70 7.58 21.54
C ALA A 188 3.22 7.11 22.90
N ALA A 189 2.93 5.87 23.26
CA ALA A 189 3.54 5.25 24.43
C ALA A 189 5.07 5.15 24.26
N ASP A 190 5.79 5.21 25.37
CA ASP A 190 7.26 5.18 25.39
C ASP A 190 7.76 3.73 25.24
N PHE A 191 7.82 3.26 24.00
CA PHE A 191 8.40 1.97 23.65
C PHE A 191 9.90 2.07 23.40
N ASP A 192 10.66 1.06 23.90
CA ASP A 192 12.09 0.99 23.63
C ASP A 192 12.39 0.72 22.15
N LYS A 193 12.99 1.73 21.51
CA LYS A 193 13.27 1.68 20.07
C LYS A 193 14.20 0.51 19.67
N ALA A 194 15.15 0.14 20.52
CA ALA A 194 16.09 -0.92 20.18
C ALA A 194 15.39 -2.28 20.10
N SER A 195 14.54 -2.59 21.08
CA SER A 195 13.74 -3.82 21.07
C SER A 195 12.68 -3.80 19.96
N LEU A 196 12.05 -2.65 19.66
CA LEU A 196 11.13 -2.51 18.53
C LEU A 196 11.82 -2.85 17.20
N ASP A 197 12.98 -2.28 16.93
CA ASP A 197 13.74 -2.52 15.69
C ASP A 197 14.24 -3.98 15.61
N SER A 198 14.68 -4.56 16.73
CA SER A 198 15.11 -5.96 16.82
C SER A 198 13.94 -6.91 16.56
N THR A 199 12.79 -6.68 17.20
CA THR A 199 11.58 -7.50 17.01
C THR A 199 11.10 -7.44 15.56
N ARG A 200 11.05 -6.22 14.96
CA ARG A 200 10.71 -6.08 13.54
C ARG A 200 11.66 -6.87 12.64
N SER A 201 12.95 -6.79 12.87
CA SER A 201 13.96 -7.51 12.07
C SER A 201 13.77 -9.03 12.16
N ALA A 202 13.47 -9.55 13.34
CA ALA A 202 13.18 -10.97 13.54
C ALA A 202 11.90 -11.41 12.82
N LEU A 203 10.84 -10.61 12.90
CA LEU A 203 9.57 -10.88 12.19
C LEU A 203 9.75 -10.85 10.67
N LEU A 204 10.54 -9.90 10.14
CA LEU A 204 10.86 -9.85 8.70
C LEU A 204 11.65 -11.09 8.25
N GLU A 205 12.56 -11.58 9.08
CA GLU A 205 13.30 -12.82 8.79
C GLU A 205 12.36 -14.04 8.77
N LEU A 206 11.42 -14.12 9.72
CA LEU A 206 10.39 -15.18 9.74
C LEU A 206 9.42 -15.08 8.55
N ALA A 207 9.17 -13.88 8.04
CA ALA A 207 8.33 -13.65 6.87
C ALA A 207 9.02 -14.01 5.55
N ARG A 208 10.34 -14.25 5.56
CA ARG A 208 11.09 -14.57 4.36
C ARG A 208 10.54 -15.82 3.67
N GLY A 209 10.26 -15.70 2.38
CA GLY A 209 9.73 -16.80 1.57
C GLY A 209 8.21 -17.00 1.67
N LEU A 210 7.49 -16.16 2.41
CA LEU A 210 6.04 -16.15 2.31
C LEU A 210 5.62 -15.67 0.92
N PRO A 211 4.82 -16.46 0.18
CA PRO A 211 4.39 -16.05 -1.16
C PRO A 211 3.35 -14.93 -1.11
N ARG A 212 2.56 -14.88 -0.03
CA ARG A 212 1.45 -13.94 0.17
C ARG A 212 1.23 -13.68 1.67
N TYR A 213 0.49 -12.60 1.95
CA TYR A 213 0.12 -12.20 3.31
C TYR A 213 -1.38 -12.36 3.56
N ASP A 214 -1.92 -13.49 3.11
CA ASP A 214 -3.33 -13.83 3.33
C ASP A 214 -3.67 -13.79 4.82
N ARG A 215 -4.82 -13.21 5.16
CA ARG A 215 -5.29 -13.04 6.54
C ARG A 215 -4.33 -12.27 7.46
N ALA A 216 -3.45 -11.42 6.90
CA ALA A 216 -2.57 -10.58 7.69
C ALA A 216 -3.23 -9.25 8.10
N PHE A 217 -4.18 -8.77 7.31
CA PHE A 217 -4.86 -7.49 7.49
C PHE A 217 -6.37 -7.70 7.56
N GLY A 218 -7.05 -6.94 8.42
CA GLY A 218 -8.48 -7.04 8.61
C GLY A 218 -8.90 -6.84 10.07
N ARG A 219 -10.14 -7.25 10.38
CA ARG A 219 -10.64 -7.23 11.74
C ARG A 219 -9.95 -8.30 12.57
N LYS A 220 -9.97 -8.11 13.89
CA LYS A 220 -9.32 -9.04 14.83
C LYS A 220 -9.75 -10.50 14.66
N GLU A 221 -11.04 -10.72 14.38
CA GLU A 221 -11.62 -12.05 14.14
C GLU A 221 -11.29 -12.66 12.78
N ASP A 222 -10.89 -11.85 11.80
CA ASP A 222 -10.64 -12.30 10.41
C ASP A 222 -9.17 -12.63 10.16
N VAL A 223 -8.26 -12.04 10.94
CA VAL A 223 -6.82 -12.25 10.76
C VAL A 223 -6.32 -13.52 11.45
N ASP A 224 -5.22 -14.06 10.94
CA ASP A 224 -4.40 -15.04 11.64
C ASP A 224 -3.37 -14.27 12.50
N PRO A 225 -3.28 -14.52 13.82
CA PRO A 225 -2.39 -13.77 14.71
C PRO A 225 -0.92 -13.75 14.29
N VAL A 226 -0.41 -14.86 13.76
CA VAL A 226 0.97 -14.94 13.28
C VAL A 226 1.11 -14.11 11.99
N ARG A 227 0.17 -14.27 11.05
CA ARG A 227 0.15 -13.50 9.81
C ARG A 227 0.00 -12.00 10.08
N HIS A 228 -0.82 -11.63 11.06
CA HIS A 228 -0.99 -10.23 11.47
C HIS A 228 0.33 -9.62 11.97
N LEU A 229 1.08 -10.30 12.83
CA LEU A 229 2.40 -9.85 13.27
C LEU A 229 3.38 -9.68 12.10
N LEU A 230 3.46 -10.69 11.22
CA LEU A 230 4.34 -10.66 10.06
C LEU A 230 3.93 -9.56 9.07
N GLY A 231 2.62 -9.40 8.84
CA GLY A 231 2.08 -8.34 7.98
C GLY A 231 2.34 -6.94 8.54
N THR A 232 2.17 -6.77 9.85
CA THR A 232 2.47 -5.49 10.53
C THR A 232 3.95 -5.11 10.35
N ALA A 233 4.86 -6.06 10.45
CA ALA A 233 6.29 -5.81 10.26
C ALA A 233 6.65 -5.51 8.79
N ALA A 234 6.04 -6.23 7.85
CA ALA A 234 6.41 -6.19 6.44
C ALA A 234 5.67 -5.10 5.63
N GLY A 235 4.45 -4.75 6.03
CA GLY A 235 3.58 -3.85 5.25
C GLY A 235 2.50 -3.20 6.09
N TRP A 236 2.87 -2.45 7.12
CA TRP A 236 1.92 -1.74 7.95
C TRP A 236 0.95 -0.88 7.12
N GLY A 237 -0.36 -0.94 7.43
CA GLY A 237 -1.40 -0.25 6.67
C GLY A 237 -1.79 -0.94 5.35
N GLY A 238 -1.41 -2.20 5.16
CA GLY A 238 -1.86 -3.04 4.05
C GLY A 238 -3.38 -3.25 4.10
N LEU A 239 -4.01 -3.33 2.91
CA LEU A 239 -5.44 -3.64 2.80
C LEU A 239 -5.68 -5.15 2.95
N PRO A 240 -6.84 -5.55 3.51
CA PRO A 240 -7.31 -6.92 3.40
C PRO A 240 -7.38 -7.38 1.93
N GLU A 241 -7.18 -8.66 1.70
CA GLU A 241 -7.15 -9.24 0.35
C GLU A 241 -8.46 -9.08 -0.42
N GLN A 242 -9.59 -8.94 0.30
CA GLN A 242 -10.90 -8.65 -0.27
C GLN A 242 -11.01 -7.20 -0.81
N GLU A 243 -10.15 -6.32 -0.34
CA GLU A 243 -10.11 -4.91 -0.76
C GLU A 243 -9.02 -4.64 -1.79
N ALA A 244 -7.89 -5.34 -1.69
CA ALA A 244 -6.83 -5.25 -2.69
C ALA A 244 -6.00 -6.54 -2.75
N PHE A 245 -5.96 -7.15 -3.91
CA PHE A 245 -5.18 -8.34 -4.17
C PHE A 245 -3.98 -8.00 -5.08
N TYR A 246 -2.81 -8.49 -4.72
CA TYR A 246 -1.56 -8.12 -5.37
C TYR A 246 -0.89 -9.34 -6.01
N LEU A 247 -0.56 -9.22 -7.31
CA LEU A 247 0.23 -10.20 -8.04
C LEU A 247 1.59 -9.58 -8.37
N ASN A 248 2.65 -10.12 -7.77
CA ASN A 248 4.01 -9.75 -8.12
C ASN A 248 4.48 -10.64 -9.26
N VAL A 249 4.88 -10.05 -10.38
CA VAL A 249 5.32 -10.79 -11.57
C VAL A 249 6.75 -10.41 -11.92
N GLU A 250 7.61 -11.41 -11.91
CA GLU A 250 8.99 -11.30 -12.39
C GLU A 250 9.08 -12.12 -13.69
N PRO A 251 8.86 -11.50 -14.86
CA PRO A 251 8.76 -12.26 -16.11
C PRO A 251 10.09 -12.89 -16.52
N GLY A 252 11.23 -12.34 -16.04
CA GLY A 252 12.56 -12.82 -16.43
C GLY A 252 12.89 -12.61 -17.90
N LEU A 253 12.18 -11.69 -18.54
CA LEU A 253 12.33 -11.37 -19.96
C LEU A 253 13.33 -10.22 -20.16
N PRO A 254 14.13 -10.21 -21.24
CA PRO A 254 15.00 -9.09 -21.57
C PRO A 254 14.18 -7.85 -21.96
N ILE A 255 14.86 -6.71 -22.15
CA ILE A 255 14.25 -5.55 -22.79
C ILE A 255 13.76 -5.94 -24.18
N GLY A 256 12.50 -5.65 -24.48
CA GLY A 256 11.84 -6.02 -25.73
C GLY A 256 10.41 -5.49 -25.78
N ASN A 257 9.70 -5.85 -26.83
CA ASN A 257 8.29 -5.51 -26.97
C ASN A 257 7.45 -6.75 -26.70
N TYR A 258 6.52 -6.62 -25.75
CA TYR A 258 5.63 -7.70 -25.34
C TYR A 258 4.20 -7.17 -25.25
N GLU A 259 3.23 -8.04 -25.46
CA GLU A 259 1.82 -7.70 -25.36
C GLU A 259 1.11 -8.62 -24.35
N LEU A 260 0.27 -8.03 -23.55
CA LEU A 260 -0.60 -8.72 -22.59
C LEU A 260 -2.03 -8.29 -22.87
N ARG A 261 -2.82 -9.19 -23.41
CA ARG A 261 -4.24 -8.95 -23.66
C ARG A 261 -5.04 -9.35 -22.44
N ILE A 262 -5.83 -8.40 -21.94
CA ILE A 262 -6.62 -8.53 -20.72
C ILE A 262 -8.09 -8.38 -21.11
N GLY A 263 -8.87 -9.45 -20.90
CA GLY A 263 -10.32 -9.44 -21.06
C GLY A 263 -11.02 -8.89 -19.84
N GLU A 264 -12.16 -9.49 -19.50
CA GLU A 264 -12.88 -9.16 -18.28
C GLU A 264 -12.09 -9.61 -17.05
N VAL A 265 -11.91 -8.70 -16.10
CA VAL A 265 -11.25 -8.95 -14.82
C VAL A 265 -12.32 -8.88 -13.73
N PRO A 266 -12.50 -9.93 -12.91
CA PRO A 266 -13.56 -9.98 -11.90
C PRO A 266 -13.20 -9.15 -10.67
N VAL A 267 -13.41 -7.84 -10.77
CA VAL A 267 -13.26 -6.84 -9.70
C VAL A 267 -14.45 -5.88 -9.69
N ASP A 268 -14.89 -5.45 -8.51
CA ASP A 268 -15.96 -4.44 -8.38
C ASP A 268 -15.45 -3.01 -8.60
N ALA A 269 -14.13 -2.77 -8.45
CA ALA A 269 -13.56 -1.45 -8.61
C ALA A 269 -12.72 -1.34 -9.89
N PHE A 270 -11.45 -1.54 -9.81
CA PHE A 270 -10.54 -1.44 -10.95
C PHE A 270 -9.31 -2.34 -10.76
N TRP A 271 -8.53 -2.50 -11.81
CA TRP A 271 -7.21 -3.11 -11.74
C TRP A 271 -6.15 -2.17 -12.29
N SER A 272 -4.90 -2.36 -11.87
CA SER A 272 -3.75 -1.62 -12.39
C SER A 272 -2.54 -2.52 -12.59
N ILE A 273 -1.63 -2.05 -13.45
CA ILE A 273 -0.28 -2.61 -13.65
C ILE A 273 0.72 -1.48 -13.45
N SER A 274 1.72 -1.72 -12.59
CA SER A 274 2.83 -0.80 -12.39
C SER A 274 4.14 -1.53 -12.65
N VAL A 275 5.03 -0.96 -13.48
CA VAL A 275 6.34 -1.54 -13.84
C VAL A 275 7.44 -0.90 -13.01
N TYR A 276 8.37 -1.73 -12.56
CA TYR A 276 9.49 -1.32 -11.72
C TYR A 276 10.79 -1.92 -12.25
N ASN A 277 11.91 -1.26 -11.96
CA ASN A 277 13.23 -1.79 -12.21
C ASN A 277 13.61 -2.94 -11.25
N ALA A 278 14.77 -3.53 -11.42
CA ALA A 278 15.25 -4.64 -10.60
C ALA A 278 15.30 -4.34 -9.09
N ALA A 279 15.43 -3.07 -8.71
CA ALA A 279 15.44 -2.63 -7.32
C ALA A 279 14.02 -2.34 -6.76
N GLY A 280 12.99 -2.39 -7.60
CA GLY A 280 11.60 -2.17 -7.22
C GLY A 280 11.16 -0.70 -7.29
N TYR A 281 11.89 0.16 -7.94
CA TYR A 281 11.53 1.56 -8.16
C TYR A 281 10.98 1.79 -9.56
N PHE A 282 10.12 2.77 -9.71
CA PHE A 282 9.76 3.29 -11.02
C PHE A 282 10.99 3.85 -11.73
N GLU A 283 11.06 3.66 -13.04
CA GLU A 283 12.09 4.22 -13.88
C GLU A 283 11.48 4.68 -15.19
N GLN A 284 11.69 5.95 -15.54
CA GLN A 284 11.13 6.52 -16.76
C GLN A 284 11.90 5.98 -17.97
N VAL A 285 11.19 5.43 -18.94
CA VAL A 285 11.74 4.92 -20.20
C VAL A 285 11.13 5.70 -21.37
N GLY A 286 11.87 6.68 -21.89
CA GLY A 286 11.35 7.57 -22.91
C GLY A 286 10.02 8.22 -22.49
N ASP A 287 9.04 8.17 -23.38
CA ASP A 287 7.69 8.68 -23.14
C ASP A 287 6.68 7.59 -22.73
N ALA A 288 7.14 6.36 -22.43
CA ALA A 288 6.26 5.28 -21.99
C ALA A 288 5.79 5.52 -20.56
N GLU A 289 4.59 5.03 -20.24
CA GLU A 289 4.02 5.10 -18.90
C GLU A 289 4.76 4.17 -17.92
N VAL A 290 4.71 4.49 -16.64
CA VAL A 290 5.23 3.60 -15.57
C VAL A 290 4.13 2.78 -14.91
N SER A 291 2.87 3.23 -15.05
CA SER A 291 1.69 2.54 -14.53
C SER A 291 0.48 2.80 -15.43
N LEU A 292 -0.46 1.86 -15.41
CA LEU A 292 -1.71 1.91 -16.17
C LEU A 292 -2.82 1.27 -15.34
N ASN A 293 -4.03 1.80 -15.40
CA ASN A 293 -5.19 1.17 -14.77
C ASN A 293 -6.35 0.97 -15.76
N SER A 294 -7.33 0.14 -15.38
CA SER A 294 -8.46 -0.22 -16.25
C SER A 294 -9.43 0.92 -16.53
N VAL A 295 -9.32 2.03 -15.80
CA VAL A 295 -10.18 3.23 -15.98
C VAL A 295 -9.59 4.14 -17.04
N THR A 296 -8.27 4.33 -17.02
CA THR A 296 -7.55 5.23 -17.96
C THR A 296 -7.09 4.52 -19.24
N ALA A 297 -7.00 3.17 -19.20
CA ALA A 297 -6.56 2.38 -20.33
C ALA A 297 -7.48 2.50 -21.57
N GLN A 298 -6.90 2.61 -22.73
CA GLN A 298 -7.61 2.54 -24.00
C GLN A 298 -8.08 1.12 -24.28
N ARG A 299 -9.38 0.94 -24.53
CA ARG A 299 -9.99 -0.36 -24.87
C ARG A 299 -9.88 -0.66 -26.35
N ASP A 300 -9.66 -1.93 -26.65
CA ASP A 300 -9.76 -2.48 -28.00
C ASP A 300 -11.25 -2.56 -28.46
N ASN A 301 -11.48 -2.79 -29.75
CA ASN A 301 -12.81 -2.82 -30.34
C ASN A 301 -13.75 -3.90 -29.75
N ASP A 302 -13.20 -4.93 -29.15
CA ASP A 302 -13.95 -6.02 -28.50
C ASP A 302 -14.07 -5.85 -26.99
N GLY A 303 -13.66 -4.68 -26.46
CA GLY A 303 -13.74 -4.33 -25.05
C GLY A 303 -12.57 -4.82 -24.20
N SER A 304 -11.65 -5.63 -24.75
CA SER A 304 -10.41 -6.01 -24.08
C SER A 304 -9.45 -4.81 -23.94
N ILE A 305 -8.39 -4.97 -23.16
CA ILE A 305 -7.29 -3.99 -23.04
C ILE A 305 -6.00 -4.72 -23.40
N THR A 306 -5.33 -4.23 -24.44
CA THR A 306 -3.97 -4.71 -24.77
C THR A 306 -2.96 -3.80 -24.12
N VAL A 307 -2.28 -4.30 -23.11
CA VAL A 307 -1.13 -3.64 -22.46
C VAL A 307 0.13 -4.02 -23.20
N ARG A 308 0.92 -3.01 -23.58
CA ARG A 308 2.20 -3.17 -24.23
C ARG A 308 3.32 -2.89 -23.26
N PHE A 309 4.30 -3.77 -23.22
CA PHE A 309 5.53 -3.56 -22.48
C PHE A 309 6.63 -3.31 -23.51
N GLY A 310 7.30 -2.16 -23.42
CA GLY A 310 8.27 -1.80 -24.47
C GLY A 310 9.01 -0.51 -24.19
N THR A 311 9.78 -0.06 -25.18
CA THR A 311 10.57 1.17 -25.11
C THR A 311 10.01 2.30 -25.98
N ALA A 312 9.05 1.99 -26.86
CA ALA A 312 8.40 2.97 -27.73
C ALA A 312 7.10 3.47 -27.07
N ALA A 313 6.84 4.79 -27.15
CA ALA A 313 5.58 5.35 -26.72
C ALA A 313 4.42 4.82 -27.57
N GLY A 314 3.23 4.69 -26.94
CA GLY A 314 2.00 4.27 -27.60
C GLY A 314 0.89 4.03 -26.62
N PRO A 315 -0.34 3.79 -27.11
CA PRO A 315 -1.48 3.52 -26.23
C PRO A 315 -1.19 2.32 -25.30
N ASN A 316 -1.53 2.47 -24.02
CA ASN A 316 -1.34 1.44 -22.99
C ASN A 316 0.08 0.86 -22.94
N THR A 317 1.12 1.67 -23.22
CA THR A 317 2.50 1.20 -23.22
C THR A 317 3.19 1.52 -21.91
N LEU A 318 3.69 0.47 -21.26
CA LEU A 318 4.49 0.53 -20.03
C LEU A 318 5.96 0.34 -20.37
N GLY A 319 6.81 1.23 -19.85
CA GLY A 319 8.25 1.21 -20.07
C GLY A 319 8.93 0.00 -19.43
N VAL A 320 9.86 -0.65 -20.17
CA VAL A 320 10.65 -1.74 -19.63
C VAL A 320 12.16 -1.43 -19.68
N MET A 321 12.86 -1.83 -18.62
CA MET A 321 14.28 -1.64 -18.41
C MET A 321 14.94 -2.96 -17.99
N ASP A 322 16.24 -2.98 -17.79
CA ASP A 322 16.92 -4.21 -17.38
C ASP A 322 16.43 -4.72 -16.01
N GLY A 323 16.12 -6.01 -15.94
CA GLY A 323 15.58 -6.65 -14.72
C GLY A 323 14.19 -6.18 -14.31
N TRP A 324 13.39 -5.65 -15.25
CA TRP A 324 12.05 -5.18 -14.99
C TRP A 324 11.13 -6.24 -14.37
N ASN A 325 10.24 -5.79 -13.54
CA ASN A 325 9.17 -6.58 -12.94
C ASN A 325 7.92 -5.70 -12.83
N TYR A 326 6.77 -6.31 -12.59
CA TYR A 326 5.55 -5.54 -12.44
C TYR A 326 4.63 -6.11 -11.35
N ILE A 327 3.79 -5.24 -10.84
CA ILE A 327 2.70 -5.61 -9.92
C ILE A 327 1.37 -5.37 -10.63
N VAL A 328 0.50 -6.39 -10.56
CA VAL A 328 -0.93 -6.23 -10.83
C VAL A 328 -1.63 -6.00 -9.50
N ARG A 329 -2.46 -4.97 -9.43
CA ARG A 329 -3.31 -4.69 -8.29
C ARG A 329 -4.76 -4.85 -8.71
N LEU A 330 -5.51 -5.67 -7.98
CA LEU A 330 -6.92 -5.92 -8.21
C LEU A 330 -7.69 -5.35 -7.02
N TYR A 331 -8.46 -4.28 -7.24
CA TYR A 331 -9.20 -3.60 -6.18
C TYR A 331 -10.62 -4.12 -6.10
N ARG A 332 -11.05 -4.54 -4.90
CA ARG A 332 -12.31 -5.23 -4.62
C ARG A 332 -12.49 -6.47 -5.52
N PRO A 333 -11.56 -7.42 -5.45
CA PRO A 333 -11.60 -8.62 -6.27
C PRO A 333 -12.77 -9.51 -5.86
N HIS A 334 -13.39 -10.18 -6.85
CA HIS A 334 -14.38 -11.20 -6.59
C HIS A 334 -13.76 -12.46 -5.95
N PRO A 335 -14.56 -13.30 -5.27
CA PRO A 335 -14.08 -14.52 -4.63
C PRO A 335 -13.28 -15.46 -5.53
N VAL A 336 -13.62 -15.53 -6.83
CA VAL A 336 -12.91 -16.35 -7.82
C VAL A 336 -11.44 -15.98 -8.04
N VAL A 337 -11.05 -14.74 -7.69
CA VAL A 337 -9.65 -14.29 -7.69
C VAL A 337 -8.94 -14.81 -6.44
N LEU A 338 -9.62 -14.71 -5.30
CA LEU A 338 -9.04 -15.05 -3.99
C LEU A 338 -8.84 -16.55 -3.83
N ASP A 339 -9.77 -17.36 -4.34
CA ASP A 339 -9.69 -18.83 -4.31
C ASP A 339 -8.85 -19.44 -5.45
N GLY A 340 -8.39 -18.60 -6.41
CA GLY A 340 -7.51 -18.99 -7.51
C GLY A 340 -8.21 -19.71 -8.66
N THR A 341 -9.55 -19.77 -8.70
CA THR A 341 -10.30 -20.33 -9.83
C THR A 341 -10.24 -19.44 -11.06
N TRP A 342 -9.98 -18.15 -10.87
CA TRP A 342 -9.63 -17.22 -11.94
C TRP A 342 -8.19 -16.70 -11.73
N THR A 343 -7.44 -16.62 -12.80
CA THR A 343 -6.06 -16.12 -12.78
C THR A 343 -5.89 -14.98 -13.78
N PHE A 344 -5.16 -13.96 -13.35
CA PHE A 344 -4.80 -12.84 -14.24
C PHE A 344 -3.97 -13.35 -15.42
N PRO A 345 -4.20 -12.85 -16.64
CA PRO A 345 -3.41 -13.23 -17.81
C PRO A 345 -1.91 -13.01 -17.58
N SER A 346 -1.10 -13.86 -18.15
CA SER A 346 0.36 -13.75 -18.07
C SER A 346 0.95 -13.49 -19.45
N LEU A 347 2.10 -12.83 -19.49
CA LEU A 347 2.88 -12.73 -20.72
C LEU A 347 3.21 -14.14 -21.23
N GLY A 348 2.87 -14.43 -22.48
CA GLY A 348 3.23 -15.68 -23.12
C GLY A 348 4.76 -15.86 -23.11
N LYS A 349 5.19 -17.11 -22.86
CA LYS A 349 6.60 -17.47 -23.01
C LYS A 349 6.98 -17.59 -24.47
#